data_0f2d787e1f74ec9234ff250303b32ebe
#
_entry.id   0f2d787e1f74ec9234ff250303b32ebe
#
_cell.length_a   1.000
_cell.length_b   1.000
_cell.length_c   1.000
_cell.angle_alpha   90.00
_cell.angle_beta   90.00
_cell.angle_gamma   90.00
#
_symmetry.space_group_name_H-M   'P 1'
#
loop_
_entity.id
_entity.type
_entity.pdbx_description
1 polymer ?
#
loop_
_entity_poly.entity_id
_entity_poly.type
_entity_poly.pdbx_seq_one_letter_code
_entity_poly.pdbx_strand_id
1 'polypeptide(L)'
;MAIAYSYFRKAKIFQKQRRKEVIVMCKKIKWKENTMIQKENKASVEFLGEEEIKKARHFHESFPQYTKTPLVNLDNLARHIGVGGVYVKDESYRFGLNAFKVLGGSFSMGKYLAKKIGKDISELSYEKLTSEEIKKELGDITFVTATDGNHGRGVAWTAAQLKQKSIVYMPKGSALTRLENIRKEGAEASITDMNYDDAVRLAASGAEKNGWVVVQDTAWEGYEEIPTWIMQGYGTMASEALEQLKELNVDRPTHIFVQAGVGSLAGAVQGYFASVFKDKCPITVVVEADEAACLYESAVAGDGKARAVTGDMPTIMAGLACGEANTIGWEVLKSYSSTFVSCPNWVAANGMRILGNPVKEDRRVISGESGAVTTGLISAIMTRDDMKELREQLKLDENSRILLFSTEGDTDPDKYRQIVWDGEYSK
;
A
#
# COMPACT_ATOMS: atom_id res chain seq x y z
N MET A 1 -47.02 -34.06 -22.76
CA MET A 1 -47.02 -33.14 -21.62
C MET A 1 -46.20 -33.64 -20.41
N ALA A 2 -46.18 -34.89 -20.04
CA ALA A 2 -45.44 -35.42 -18.86
C ALA A 2 -43.90 -35.32 -18.94
N ILE A 3 -43.32 -35.44 -20.13
CA ILE A 3 -41.86 -35.41 -20.36
C ILE A 3 -41.30 -33.97 -20.17
N ALA A 4 -42.01 -32.95 -20.63
CA ALA A 4 -41.62 -31.55 -20.46
C ALA A 4 -41.64 -31.12 -18.98
N TYR A 5 -42.59 -31.61 -18.19
CA TYR A 5 -42.68 -31.32 -16.76
C TYR A 5 -41.55 -31.95 -15.94
N SER A 6 -41.06 -33.13 -16.35
CA SER A 6 -39.93 -33.82 -15.75
C SER A 6 -38.61 -33.05 -15.98
N TYR A 7 -38.42 -32.50 -17.19
CA TYR A 7 -37.24 -31.70 -17.52
C TYR A 7 -37.20 -30.37 -16.76
N PHE A 8 -38.32 -29.67 -16.64
CA PHE A 8 -38.44 -28.44 -15.86
C PHE A 8 -38.19 -28.66 -14.34
N ARG A 9 -38.64 -29.79 -13.82
CA ARG A 9 -38.41 -30.16 -12.42
C ARG A 9 -36.94 -30.49 -12.13
N LYS A 10 -36.28 -31.23 -13.03
CA LYS A 10 -34.84 -31.51 -12.96
C LYS A 10 -33.99 -30.24 -13.10
N ALA A 11 -34.34 -29.35 -14.03
CA ALA A 11 -33.65 -28.08 -14.19
C ALA A 11 -33.77 -27.18 -12.94
N LYS A 12 -34.95 -27.12 -12.30
CA LYS A 12 -35.13 -26.37 -11.03
C LYS A 12 -34.39 -27.02 -9.85
N ILE A 13 -34.31 -28.35 -9.81
CA ILE A 13 -33.54 -29.06 -8.79
C ILE A 13 -32.05 -28.85 -9.01
N PHE A 14 -31.56 -28.87 -10.24
CA PHE A 14 -30.15 -28.59 -10.62
C PHE A 14 -29.78 -27.14 -10.35
N GLN A 15 -30.69 -26.18 -10.62
CA GLN A 15 -30.48 -24.77 -10.23
C GLN A 15 -30.52 -24.56 -8.72
N LYS A 16 -31.34 -25.29 -7.99
CA LYS A 16 -31.43 -25.25 -6.55
C LYS A 16 -30.25 -25.94 -5.86
N GLN A 17 -29.72 -27.03 -6.47
CA GLN A 17 -28.48 -27.65 -6.04
C GLN A 17 -27.26 -26.80 -6.38
N ARG A 18 -27.14 -26.25 -7.60
CA ARG A 18 -26.12 -25.24 -7.92
C ARG A 18 -26.18 -23.99 -7.02
N ARG A 19 -27.39 -23.52 -6.65
CA ARG A 19 -27.52 -22.44 -5.64
C ARG A 19 -27.14 -22.88 -4.22
N LYS A 20 -27.21 -24.19 -3.90
CA LYS A 20 -26.74 -24.73 -2.62
C LYS A 20 -25.23 -25.03 -2.61
N GLU A 21 -24.64 -25.36 -3.74
CA GLU A 21 -23.19 -25.61 -3.89
C GLU A 21 -22.39 -24.34 -4.17
N VAL A 22 -23.03 -23.24 -4.56
CA VAL A 22 -22.48 -21.88 -4.63
C VAL A 22 -22.96 -21.04 -3.43
N ILE A 23 -23.13 -21.63 -2.26
CA ILE A 23 -22.76 -20.96 -1.02
C ILE A 23 -21.23 -21.22 -0.91
N VAL A 24 -20.47 -20.60 -1.78
CA VAL A 24 -19.10 -20.22 -1.46
C VAL A 24 -19.24 -19.53 -0.12
N MET A 25 -18.76 -20.14 0.96
CA MET A 25 -18.73 -19.50 2.27
C MET A 25 -18.00 -18.20 2.07
N CYS A 26 -18.75 -17.10 1.99
CA CYS A 26 -18.17 -15.79 1.75
C CYS A 26 -17.19 -15.57 2.91
N LYS A 27 -15.90 -15.59 2.62
CA LYS A 27 -14.86 -15.43 3.63
C LYS A 27 -15.17 -14.21 4.46
N LYS A 28 -15.08 -14.34 5.78
CA LYS A 28 -15.38 -13.26 6.73
C LYS A 28 -14.19 -12.33 6.88
N ILE A 29 -14.47 -11.06 7.10
CA ILE A 29 -13.49 -10.12 7.63
C ILE A 29 -13.10 -10.60 9.02
N LYS A 30 -11.81 -10.72 9.29
CA LYS A 30 -11.27 -11.03 10.60
C LYS A 30 -10.54 -9.80 11.14
N TRP A 31 -10.55 -9.61 12.44
CA TRP A 31 -9.87 -8.49 13.07
C TRP A 31 -9.33 -8.88 14.45
N LYS A 32 -8.30 -8.17 14.86
CA LYS A 32 -7.66 -8.34 16.16
C LYS A 32 -7.30 -6.97 16.74
N GLU A 33 -7.82 -6.67 17.91
CA GLU A 33 -7.40 -5.54 18.70
C GLU A 33 -5.93 -5.70 19.09
N ASN A 34 -5.16 -4.64 18.99
CA ASN A 34 -3.75 -4.65 19.36
C ASN A 34 -3.59 -4.57 20.89
N THR A 35 -3.26 -5.69 21.49
CA THR A 35 -3.00 -5.80 22.93
C THR A 35 -1.52 -5.56 23.30
N MET A 36 -0.66 -5.28 22.30
CA MET A 36 0.78 -5.11 22.51
C MET A 36 1.18 -3.65 22.79
N ILE A 37 0.25 -2.70 22.67
CA ILE A 37 0.52 -1.28 22.93
C ILE A 37 0.94 -1.09 24.37
N GLN A 38 2.17 -0.66 24.56
CA GLN A 38 2.71 -0.29 25.88
C GLN A 38 2.74 1.23 26.01
N LYS A 39 2.47 1.76 27.22
CA LYS A 39 2.60 3.18 27.49
C LYS A 39 4.07 3.63 27.50
N GLU A 40 4.92 2.75 28.00
CA GLU A 40 6.38 2.90 28.07
C GLU A 40 7.03 1.96 27.06
N ASN A 41 8.22 2.30 26.56
CA ASN A 41 8.98 1.51 25.58
C ASN A 41 8.32 1.36 24.20
N LYS A 42 7.63 2.40 23.71
CA LYS A 42 7.20 2.45 22.31
C LYS A 42 8.41 2.57 21.37
N ALA A 43 8.26 2.00 20.18
CA ALA A 43 9.26 2.19 19.12
C ALA A 43 9.48 3.70 18.85
N SER A 44 10.74 4.10 18.63
CA SER A 44 11.02 5.45 18.20
C SER A 44 10.45 5.69 16.81
N VAL A 45 9.81 6.83 16.63
CA VAL A 45 9.27 7.30 15.33
C VAL A 45 9.96 8.61 14.87
N GLU A 46 11.06 8.97 15.48
CA GLU A 46 11.82 10.21 15.15
C GLU A 46 12.29 10.21 13.71
N PHE A 47 12.68 9.04 13.18
CA PHE A 47 13.09 8.89 11.78
C PHE A 47 11.94 9.12 10.77
N LEU A 48 10.69 9.16 11.23
CA LEU A 48 9.48 9.50 10.47
C LEU A 48 8.88 10.85 10.93
N GLY A 49 9.64 11.64 11.68
CA GLY A 49 9.21 12.94 12.15
C GLY A 49 9.13 14.00 11.04
N GLU A 50 8.47 15.13 11.35
CA GLU A 50 8.22 16.19 10.36
C GLU A 50 9.49 16.67 9.65
N GLU A 51 10.62 16.78 10.36
CA GLU A 51 11.87 17.28 9.76
C GLU A 51 12.44 16.30 8.72
N GLU A 52 12.42 14.98 9.01
CA GLU A 52 12.91 14.00 8.06
C GLU A 52 11.95 13.87 6.85
N ILE A 53 10.64 13.93 7.11
CA ILE A 53 9.65 13.87 6.03
C ILE A 53 9.67 15.15 5.17
N LYS A 54 9.98 16.31 5.73
CA LYS A 54 10.22 17.54 4.96
C LYS A 54 11.39 17.39 3.99
N LYS A 55 12.50 16.74 4.40
CA LYS A 55 13.63 16.45 3.48
C LYS A 55 13.18 15.57 2.32
N ALA A 56 12.40 14.50 2.61
CA ALA A 56 11.88 13.61 1.56
C ALA A 56 10.94 14.37 0.61
N ARG A 57 10.03 15.14 1.15
CA ARG A 57 9.09 15.94 0.36
C ARG A 57 9.82 17.00 -0.48
N HIS A 58 10.75 17.74 0.09
CA HIS A 58 11.54 18.72 -0.64
C HIS A 58 12.32 18.11 -1.80
N PHE A 59 12.90 16.93 -1.58
CA PHE A 59 13.55 16.17 -2.65
C PHE A 59 12.56 15.79 -3.77
N HIS A 60 11.37 15.27 -3.44
CA HIS A 60 10.35 14.96 -4.44
C HIS A 60 9.86 16.21 -5.19
N GLU A 61 9.66 17.33 -4.48
CA GLU A 61 9.27 18.62 -5.07
C GLU A 61 10.29 19.17 -6.07
N SER A 62 11.54 18.74 -5.99
CA SER A 62 12.58 19.15 -6.93
C SER A 62 12.48 18.46 -8.31
N PHE A 63 11.70 17.38 -8.44
CA PHE A 63 11.50 16.72 -9.73
C PHE A 63 10.51 17.50 -10.62
N PRO A 64 10.82 17.70 -11.92
CA PRO A 64 9.91 18.40 -12.83
C PRO A 64 8.51 17.79 -12.93
N GLN A 65 8.39 16.47 -12.69
CA GLN A 65 7.14 15.73 -12.78
C GLN A 65 6.34 15.74 -11.46
N TYR A 66 6.87 16.36 -10.40
CA TYR A 66 6.17 16.39 -9.13
C TYR A 66 4.91 17.24 -9.20
N THR A 67 3.85 16.67 -8.65
CA THR A 67 2.62 17.39 -8.32
C THR A 67 2.07 16.83 -7.01
N LYS A 68 1.53 17.70 -6.15
CA LYS A 68 0.81 17.25 -4.96
C LYS A 68 -0.43 16.46 -5.43
N THR A 69 -0.51 15.19 -5.08
CA THR A 69 -1.65 14.34 -5.47
C THR A 69 -2.93 14.78 -4.76
N PRO A 70 -4.12 14.56 -5.35
CA PRO A 70 -5.37 15.01 -4.76
C PRO A 70 -5.67 14.36 -3.40
N LEU A 71 -6.23 15.12 -2.47
CA LEU A 71 -7.02 14.61 -1.36
C LEU A 71 -8.51 14.78 -1.73
N VAL A 72 -9.19 13.67 -1.97
CA VAL A 72 -10.59 13.68 -2.39
C VAL A 72 -11.48 13.58 -1.15
N ASN A 73 -12.34 14.58 -0.95
CA ASN A 73 -13.36 14.57 0.09
C ASN A 73 -14.63 13.88 -0.46
N LEU A 74 -15.07 12.80 0.19
CA LEU A 74 -16.24 12.02 -0.18
C LEU A 74 -17.41 12.29 0.78
N ASP A 75 -17.93 13.52 0.77
CA ASP A 75 -18.95 14.00 1.69
C ASP A 75 -20.27 13.22 1.61
N ASN A 76 -20.69 12.82 0.40
CA ASN A 76 -21.93 12.06 0.23
C ASN A 76 -21.76 10.60 0.71
N LEU A 77 -20.60 10.01 0.49
CA LEU A 77 -20.27 8.69 1.06
C LEU A 77 -20.25 8.77 2.59
N ALA A 78 -19.60 9.78 3.17
CA ALA A 78 -19.54 9.96 4.62
C ALA A 78 -20.94 10.04 5.23
N ARG A 79 -21.83 10.87 4.68
CA ARG A 79 -23.23 10.96 5.09
C ARG A 79 -23.97 9.64 4.92
N HIS A 80 -23.74 8.93 3.82
CA HIS A 80 -24.41 7.65 3.53
C HIS A 80 -24.06 6.57 4.57
N ILE A 81 -22.80 6.50 4.98
CA ILE A 81 -22.33 5.51 5.96
C ILE A 81 -22.38 6.00 7.42
N GLY A 82 -22.77 7.28 7.67
CA GLY A 82 -22.98 7.83 9.01
C GLY A 82 -21.70 8.23 9.74
N VAL A 83 -20.69 8.78 9.03
CA VAL A 83 -19.48 9.35 9.64
C VAL A 83 -19.33 10.83 9.30
N GLY A 84 -18.45 11.55 10.03
CA GLY A 84 -18.25 12.98 9.87
C GLY A 84 -17.43 13.41 8.66
N GLY A 85 -16.66 12.50 8.06
CA GLY A 85 -15.90 12.77 6.84
C GLY A 85 -15.10 11.56 6.37
N VAL A 86 -14.96 11.42 5.05
CA VAL A 86 -14.11 10.41 4.40
C VAL A 86 -13.21 11.12 3.39
N TYR A 87 -11.91 11.03 3.61
CA TYR A 87 -10.88 11.69 2.82
C TYR A 87 -9.97 10.64 2.21
N VAL A 88 -9.80 10.66 0.88
CA VAL A 88 -9.00 9.69 0.14
C VAL A 88 -7.83 10.41 -0.51
N LYS A 89 -6.60 10.11 -0.07
CA LYS A 89 -5.37 10.55 -0.73
C LYS A 89 -5.15 9.69 -1.96
N ASP A 90 -5.28 10.29 -3.14
CA ASP A 90 -5.27 9.58 -4.41
C ASP A 90 -3.90 9.59 -5.08
N GLU A 91 -3.13 8.54 -4.84
CA GLU A 91 -1.76 8.37 -5.36
C GLU A 91 -1.70 7.86 -6.81
N SER A 92 -2.82 7.69 -7.49
CA SER A 92 -2.83 7.32 -8.92
C SER A 92 -2.21 8.39 -9.82
N TYR A 93 -2.09 9.62 -9.32
CA TYR A 93 -1.46 10.74 -10.04
C TYR A 93 0.05 10.86 -9.80
N ARG A 94 0.62 10.06 -8.90
CA ARG A 94 2.02 10.24 -8.47
C ARG A 94 3.00 10.04 -9.63
N PHE A 95 3.71 11.10 -10.00
CA PHE A 95 4.72 11.16 -11.07
C PHE A 95 4.25 10.57 -12.42
N GLY A 96 2.94 10.45 -12.65
CA GLY A 96 2.39 9.79 -13.84
C GLY A 96 2.55 8.26 -13.86
N LEU A 97 2.96 7.65 -12.75
CA LEU A 97 3.21 6.20 -12.66
C LEU A 97 2.00 5.39 -12.16
N ASN A 98 0.88 6.05 -11.89
CA ASN A 98 -0.34 5.39 -11.43
C ASN A 98 -0.21 4.62 -10.11
N ALA A 99 0.82 4.93 -9.29
CA ALA A 99 1.08 4.29 -7.99
C ALA A 99 2.09 5.07 -7.13
N PHE A 100 2.00 4.92 -5.79
CA PHE A 100 2.80 5.64 -4.80
C PHE A 100 4.25 5.16 -4.63
N LYS A 101 4.56 3.93 -5.01
CA LYS A 101 5.82 3.24 -4.67
C LYS A 101 7.09 3.99 -5.11
N VAL A 102 6.99 4.82 -6.12
CA VAL A 102 8.07 5.70 -6.57
C VAL A 102 8.57 6.66 -5.49
N LEU A 103 7.72 7.08 -4.54
CA LEU A 103 8.13 7.94 -3.43
C LEU A 103 9.25 7.31 -2.59
N GLY A 104 9.08 6.03 -2.23
CA GLY A 104 10.11 5.29 -1.49
C GLY A 104 11.37 5.05 -2.33
N GLY A 105 11.19 4.60 -3.57
CA GLY A 105 12.29 4.34 -4.49
C GLY A 105 13.12 5.59 -4.75
N SER A 106 12.49 6.72 -5.10
CA SER A 106 13.21 7.94 -5.44
C SER A 106 13.97 8.52 -4.26
N PHE A 107 13.35 8.60 -3.08
CA PHE A 107 14.02 9.15 -1.91
C PHE A 107 15.18 8.27 -1.44
N SER A 108 14.99 6.95 -1.37
CA SER A 108 16.06 6.04 -0.93
C SER A 108 17.24 6.03 -1.89
N MET A 109 17.00 6.05 -3.19
CA MET A 109 18.06 6.14 -4.20
C MET A 109 18.75 7.50 -4.14
N GLY A 110 18.02 8.60 -3.99
CA GLY A 110 18.59 9.94 -3.79
C GLY A 110 19.49 10.00 -2.55
N LYS A 111 19.02 9.47 -1.42
CA LYS A 111 19.81 9.37 -0.16
C LYS A 111 21.09 8.53 -0.36
N TYR A 112 20.98 7.41 -1.07
CA TYR A 112 22.15 6.58 -1.38
C TYR A 112 23.19 7.35 -2.20
N LEU A 113 22.78 8.06 -3.24
CA LEU A 113 23.66 8.85 -4.07
C LEU A 113 24.29 10.02 -3.28
N ALA A 114 23.50 10.71 -2.46
CA ALA A 114 23.97 11.77 -1.58
C ALA A 114 25.05 11.27 -0.61
N LYS A 115 24.78 10.15 0.07
CA LYS A 115 25.73 9.49 0.99
C LYS A 115 27.04 9.13 0.28
N LYS A 116 26.97 8.63 -0.96
CA LYS A 116 28.14 8.21 -1.73
C LYS A 116 29.10 9.37 -2.02
N ILE A 117 28.59 10.58 -2.17
CA ILE A 117 29.38 11.80 -2.38
C ILE A 117 29.57 12.63 -1.10
N GLY A 118 29.24 12.07 0.07
CA GLY A 118 29.44 12.71 1.38
C GLY A 118 28.58 13.93 1.63
N LYS A 119 27.39 14.04 1.01
CA LYS A 119 26.45 15.18 1.18
C LYS A 119 25.16 14.76 1.85
N ASP A 120 24.47 15.71 2.50
CA ASP A 120 23.09 15.49 2.95
C ASP A 120 22.11 15.67 1.78
N ILE A 121 21.04 14.89 1.76
CA ILE A 121 20.02 14.95 0.69
C ILE A 121 19.33 16.32 0.62
N SER A 122 19.24 17.06 1.70
CA SER A 122 18.68 18.42 1.73
C SER A 122 19.49 19.44 0.91
N GLU A 123 20.75 19.13 0.62
CA GLU A 123 21.62 19.96 -0.22
C GLU A 123 21.48 19.64 -1.73
N LEU A 124 20.80 18.55 -2.06
CA LEU A 124 20.77 17.96 -3.39
C LEU A 124 19.36 17.92 -3.97
N SER A 125 19.06 18.85 -4.86
CA SER A 125 17.86 18.76 -5.70
C SER A 125 18.05 17.71 -6.82
N TYR A 126 16.94 17.33 -7.48
CA TYR A 126 16.98 16.53 -8.71
C TYR A 126 17.99 17.09 -9.75
N GLU A 127 17.93 18.41 -10.03
CA GLU A 127 18.80 19.08 -10.98
C GLU A 127 20.28 18.92 -10.61
N LYS A 128 20.62 19.11 -9.34
CA LYS A 128 22.00 18.93 -8.85
C LYS A 128 22.46 17.48 -8.99
N LEU A 129 21.64 16.51 -8.56
CA LEU A 129 21.98 15.08 -8.64
C LEU A 129 22.18 14.61 -10.10
N THR A 130 21.49 15.22 -11.04
CA THR A 130 21.57 14.86 -12.47
C THR A 130 22.57 15.72 -13.27
N SER A 131 23.30 16.65 -12.60
CA SER A 131 24.34 17.46 -13.24
C SER A 131 25.50 16.59 -13.73
N GLU A 132 26.20 17.06 -14.77
CA GLU A 132 27.35 16.35 -15.33
C GLU A 132 28.50 16.22 -14.33
N GLU A 133 28.66 17.19 -13.43
CA GLU A 133 29.67 17.17 -12.37
C GLU A 133 29.40 16.00 -11.40
N ILE A 134 28.19 15.91 -10.86
CA ILE A 134 27.79 14.85 -9.92
C ILE A 134 27.75 13.49 -10.62
N LYS A 135 27.30 13.41 -11.87
CA LYS A 135 27.32 12.17 -12.66
C LYS A 135 28.75 11.64 -12.84
N LYS A 136 29.71 12.52 -13.09
CA LYS A 136 31.14 12.14 -13.24
C LYS A 136 31.73 11.64 -11.91
N GLU A 137 31.34 12.25 -10.79
CA GLU A 137 31.77 11.85 -9.44
C GLU A 137 31.17 10.50 -9.02
N LEU A 138 29.87 10.29 -9.24
CA LEU A 138 29.17 9.06 -8.91
C LEU A 138 29.56 7.87 -9.80
N GLY A 139 29.81 8.12 -11.08
CA GLY A 139 29.95 7.08 -12.10
C GLY A 139 28.61 6.37 -12.38
N ASP A 140 28.71 5.16 -12.94
CA ASP A 140 27.56 4.29 -13.18
C ASP A 140 27.26 3.43 -11.95
N ILE A 141 26.04 3.55 -11.46
CA ILE A 141 25.51 2.73 -10.37
C ILE A 141 24.35 1.93 -10.92
N THR A 142 24.30 0.65 -10.57
CA THR A 142 23.19 -0.23 -10.90
C THR A 142 22.37 -0.52 -9.64
N PHE A 143 21.10 -0.16 -9.66
CA PHE A 143 20.14 -0.51 -8.63
C PHE A 143 19.41 -1.78 -9.01
N VAL A 144 19.18 -2.68 -8.05
CA VAL A 144 18.48 -3.95 -8.29
C VAL A 144 17.35 -4.14 -7.28
N THR A 145 16.24 -4.70 -7.76
CA THR A 145 15.10 -5.04 -6.90
C THR A 145 14.36 -6.27 -7.41
N ALA A 146 13.57 -6.89 -6.53
CA ALA A 146 12.57 -7.87 -6.88
C ALA A 146 11.17 -7.34 -6.57
N THR A 147 10.18 -7.58 -7.45
CA THR A 147 8.86 -6.94 -7.34
C THR A 147 7.80 -7.66 -8.17
N ASP A 148 6.55 -7.52 -7.78
CA ASP A 148 5.37 -7.89 -8.57
C ASP A 148 4.90 -6.78 -9.55
N GLY A 149 5.48 -5.56 -9.47
CA GLY A 149 5.13 -4.48 -10.39
C GLY A 149 5.47 -3.05 -9.94
N ASN A 150 4.66 -2.45 -9.08
CA ASN A 150 4.70 -1.01 -8.78
C ASN A 150 6.02 -0.53 -8.15
N HIS A 151 6.63 -1.34 -7.26
CA HIS A 151 7.92 -0.98 -6.67
C HIS A 151 9.04 -0.98 -7.72
N GLY A 152 9.13 -2.06 -8.50
CA GLY A 152 10.12 -2.13 -9.59
C GLY A 152 9.94 -1.05 -10.64
N ARG A 153 8.71 -0.68 -10.99
CA ARG A 153 8.44 0.43 -11.88
C ARG A 153 8.94 1.76 -11.29
N GLY A 154 8.71 1.97 -9.99
CA GLY A 154 9.22 3.15 -9.28
C GLY A 154 10.75 3.21 -9.25
N VAL A 155 11.43 2.08 -8.99
CA VAL A 155 12.91 1.98 -9.04
C VAL A 155 13.43 2.21 -10.45
N ALA A 156 12.81 1.59 -11.46
CA ALA A 156 13.19 1.75 -12.88
C ALA A 156 13.10 3.22 -13.33
N TRP A 157 11.94 3.83 -13.10
CA TRP A 157 11.71 5.25 -13.43
C TRP A 157 12.73 6.15 -12.72
N THR A 158 12.95 5.92 -11.43
CA THR A 158 13.90 6.73 -10.65
C THR A 158 15.32 6.59 -11.16
N ALA A 159 15.77 5.36 -11.46
CA ALA A 159 17.09 5.13 -12.00
C ALA A 159 17.29 5.89 -13.32
N ALA A 160 16.32 5.82 -14.23
CA ALA A 160 16.34 6.57 -15.47
C ALA A 160 16.40 8.09 -15.25
N GLN A 161 15.54 8.62 -14.33
CA GLN A 161 15.57 10.05 -13.98
C GLN A 161 16.93 10.50 -13.43
N LEU A 162 17.55 9.68 -12.58
CA LEU A 162 18.85 9.98 -11.96
C LEU A 162 20.05 9.56 -12.82
N LYS A 163 19.82 9.26 -14.10
CA LYS A 163 20.85 8.83 -15.06
C LYS A 163 21.68 7.61 -14.57
N GLN A 164 21.00 6.67 -13.89
CA GLN A 164 21.58 5.43 -13.36
C GLN A 164 20.93 4.21 -14.02
N LYS A 165 21.46 3.01 -13.73
CA LYS A 165 20.95 1.74 -14.27
C LYS A 165 20.06 1.02 -13.28
N SER A 166 19.13 0.21 -13.77
CA SER A 166 18.29 -0.64 -12.91
C SER A 166 18.06 -2.02 -13.50
N ILE A 167 18.03 -3.01 -12.61
CA ILE A 167 17.69 -4.41 -12.89
C ILE A 167 16.49 -4.79 -12.01
N VAL A 168 15.47 -5.41 -12.63
CA VAL A 168 14.25 -5.76 -11.93
C VAL A 168 13.93 -7.23 -12.19
N TYR A 169 13.89 -8.02 -11.12
CA TYR A 169 13.44 -9.40 -11.15
C TYR A 169 11.98 -9.49 -10.72
N MET A 170 11.16 -10.15 -11.52
CA MET A 170 9.76 -10.38 -11.20
C MET A 170 9.52 -11.86 -10.89
N PRO A 171 8.68 -12.18 -9.89
CA PRO A 171 8.37 -13.57 -9.57
C PRO A 171 7.58 -14.25 -10.69
N LYS A 172 7.62 -15.58 -10.69
CA LYS A 172 6.82 -16.41 -11.58
C LYS A 172 5.32 -16.06 -11.50
N GLY A 173 4.68 -15.95 -12.66
CA GLY A 173 3.25 -15.62 -12.74
C GLY A 173 2.94 -14.13 -12.79
N SER A 174 3.94 -13.26 -12.71
CA SER A 174 3.76 -11.82 -12.91
C SER A 174 3.17 -11.51 -14.30
N ALA A 175 2.28 -10.52 -14.38
CA ALA A 175 1.64 -10.13 -15.63
C ALA A 175 2.63 -9.51 -16.62
N LEU A 176 2.57 -9.92 -17.89
CA LEU A 176 3.42 -9.37 -18.96
C LEU A 176 3.26 -7.86 -19.10
N THR A 177 2.05 -7.34 -18.93
CA THR A 177 1.79 -5.89 -18.95
C THR A 177 2.63 -5.13 -17.91
N ARG A 178 2.78 -5.69 -16.70
CA ARG A 178 3.62 -5.09 -15.65
C ARG A 178 5.10 -5.14 -16.01
N LEU A 179 5.57 -6.25 -16.58
CA LEU A 179 6.95 -6.36 -17.09
C LEU A 179 7.24 -5.29 -18.14
N GLU A 180 6.35 -5.15 -19.11
CA GLU A 180 6.51 -4.16 -20.19
C GLU A 180 6.48 -2.72 -19.65
N ASN A 181 5.66 -2.43 -18.65
CA ASN A 181 5.63 -1.13 -18.00
C ASN A 181 6.96 -0.81 -17.29
N ILE A 182 7.61 -1.79 -16.66
CA ILE A 182 8.93 -1.63 -16.04
C ILE A 182 10.01 -1.39 -17.11
N ARG A 183 9.99 -2.16 -18.20
CA ARG A 183 10.94 -2.00 -19.32
C ARG A 183 10.83 -0.65 -20.00
N LYS A 184 9.61 -0.12 -20.15
CA LYS A 184 9.38 1.23 -20.70
C LYS A 184 10.03 2.33 -19.88
N GLU A 185 10.21 2.13 -18.57
CA GLU A 185 10.95 3.07 -17.71
C GLU A 185 12.47 2.93 -17.82
N GLY A 186 13.00 2.02 -18.69
CA GLY A 186 14.43 1.90 -19.00
C GLY A 186 15.18 0.82 -18.20
N ALA A 187 14.51 -0.01 -17.43
CA ALA A 187 15.15 -1.09 -16.68
C ALA A 187 15.40 -2.34 -17.52
N GLU A 188 16.46 -3.06 -17.19
CA GLU A 188 16.58 -4.48 -17.54
C GLU A 188 15.65 -5.27 -16.63
N ALA A 189 14.56 -5.82 -17.18
CA ALA A 189 13.57 -6.53 -16.39
C ALA A 189 13.25 -7.90 -16.97
N SER A 190 13.08 -8.89 -16.08
CA SER A 190 12.73 -10.27 -16.44
C SER A 190 11.79 -10.91 -15.42
N ILE A 191 10.88 -11.78 -15.90
CA ILE A 191 10.12 -12.70 -15.05
C ILE A 191 11.00 -13.93 -14.83
N THR A 192 11.20 -14.30 -13.58
CA THR A 192 11.96 -15.47 -13.16
C THR A 192 11.04 -16.69 -13.01
N ASP A 193 11.60 -17.89 -12.91
CA ASP A 193 10.86 -19.10 -12.54
C ASP A 193 10.68 -19.28 -11.03
N MET A 194 11.04 -18.26 -10.25
CA MET A 194 11.09 -18.24 -8.79
C MET A 194 9.85 -17.60 -8.18
N ASN A 195 9.53 -17.93 -6.92
CA ASN A 195 8.59 -17.17 -6.12
C ASN A 195 9.19 -15.79 -5.73
N TYR A 196 8.40 -14.96 -5.04
CA TYR A 196 8.82 -13.62 -4.66
C TYR A 196 10.07 -13.62 -3.75
N ASP A 197 10.10 -14.44 -2.71
CA ASP A 197 11.19 -14.47 -1.74
C ASP A 197 12.51 -14.95 -2.38
N ASP A 198 12.44 -15.93 -3.27
CA ASP A 198 13.59 -16.39 -4.05
C ASP A 198 14.08 -15.33 -5.04
N ALA A 199 13.16 -14.55 -5.64
CA ALA A 199 13.54 -13.43 -6.51
C ALA A 199 14.24 -12.31 -5.71
N VAL A 200 13.83 -12.05 -4.47
CA VAL A 200 14.52 -11.12 -3.55
C VAL A 200 15.94 -11.63 -3.23
N ARG A 201 16.07 -12.91 -2.93
CA ARG A 201 17.39 -13.55 -2.70
C ARG A 201 18.29 -13.49 -3.95
N LEU A 202 17.72 -13.67 -5.13
CA LEU A 202 18.44 -13.51 -6.40
C LEU A 202 18.95 -12.08 -6.57
N ALA A 203 18.12 -11.07 -6.29
CA ALA A 203 18.51 -9.67 -6.36
C ALA A 203 19.66 -9.35 -5.38
N ALA A 204 19.56 -9.83 -4.14
CA ALA A 204 20.61 -9.66 -3.12
C ALA A 204 21.93 -10.33 -3.51
N SER A 205 21.90 -11.57 -3.97
CA SER A 205 23.09 -12.30 -4.44
C SER A 205 23.70 -11.65 -5.67
N GLY A 206 22.87 -11.18 -6.61
CA GLY A 206 23.34 -10.42 -7.78
C GLY A 206 24.03 -9.12 -7.39
N ALA A 207 23.50 -8.44 -6.39
CA ALA A 207 24.08 -7.20 -5.87
C ALA A 207 25.47 -7.44 -5.25
N GLU A 208 25.59 -8.46 -4.39
CA GLU A 208 26.86 -8.82 -3.77
C GLU A 208 27.94 -9.17 -4.81
N LYS A 209 27.57 -9.98 -5.81
CA LYS A 209 28.50 -10.44 -6.85
C LYS A 209 28.97 -9.34 -7.78
N ASN A 210 28.10 -8.36 -8.11
CA ASN A 210 28.37 -7.37 -9.16
C ASN A 210 28.56 -5.95 -8.61
N GLY A 211 28.47 -5.75 -7.29
CA GLY A 211 28.56 -4.42 -6.69
C GLY A 211 27.33 -3.54 -6.97
N TRP A 212 26.16 -4.16 -7.19
CA TRP A 212 24.90 -3.44 -7.35
C TRP A 212 24.30 -3.03 -6.02
N VAL A 213 23.33 -2.15 -6.04
CA VAL A 213 22.65 -1.63 -4.85
C VAL A 213 21.23 -2.20 -4.79
N VAL A 214 20.95 -2.97 -3.75
CA VAL A 214 19.58 -3.47 -3.51
C VAL A 214 18.69 -2.31 -3.08
N VAL A 215 17.52 -2.18 -3.71
CA VAL A 215 16.45 -1.25 -3.32
C VAL A 215 15.17 -2.04 -3.14
N GLN A 216 15.02 -2.64 -1.95
CA GLN A 216 13.86 -3.46 -1.59
C GLN A 216 13.04 -2.78 -0.50
N ASP A 217 11.72 -2.82 -0.62
CA ASP A 217 10.79 -2.13 0.29
C ASP A 217 10.40 -2.95 1.53
N THR A 218 11.20 -3.95 1.88
CA THR A 218 11.13 -4.69 3.15
C THR A 218 12.49 -4.66 3.84
N ALA A 219 12.51 -4.83 5.17
CA ALA A 219 13.71 -4.80 5.98
C ALA A 219 13.96 -6.17 6.65
N TRP A 220 15.23 -6.53 6.76
CA TRP A 220 15.71 -7.67 7.53
C TRP A 220 17.00 -7.30 8.24
N GLU A 221 17.48 -8.16 9.14
CA GLU A 221 18.72 -7.93 9.89
C GLU A 221 19.91 -7.67 8.95
N GLY A 222 20.55 -6.51 9.11
CA GLY A 222 21.65 -6.05 8.26
C GLY A 222 21.21 -5.28 7.00
N TYR A 223 19.91 -5.19 6.72
CA TYR A 223 19.37 -4.40 5.61
C TYR A 223 18.21 -3.51 6.11
N GLU A 224 18.55 -2.46 6.83
CA GLU A 224 17.57 -1.55 7.45
C GLU A 224 17.68 -0.11 6.92
N GLU A 225 18.83 0.31 6.43
CA GLU A 225 19.08 1.70 6.04
C GLU A 225 18.22 2.13 4.86
N ILE A 226 18.27 1.38 3.75
CA ILE A 226 17.49 1.70 2.53
C ILE A 226 15.98 1.55 2.81
N PRO A 227 15.47 0.50 3.46
CA PRO A 227 14.08 0.42 3.88
C PRO A 227 13.61 1.58 4.75
N THR A 228 14.45 2.07 5.67
CA THR A 228 14.15 3.28 6.46
C THR A 228 13.96 4.49 5.55
N TRP A 229 14.83 4.71 4.58
CA TRP A 229 14.69 5.81 3.62
C TRP A 229 13.45 5.64 2.72
N ILE A 230 13.10 4.40 2.34
CA ILE A 230 11.87 4.11 1.60
C ILE A 230 10.66 4.54 2.44
N MET A 231 10.62 4.20 3.72
CA MET A 231 9.54 4.62 4.63
C MET A 231 9.48 6.14 4.78
N GLN A 232 10.62 6.83 4.88
CA GLN A 232 10.68 8.29 4.86
C GLN A 232 10.10 8.86 3.57
N GLY A 233 10.42 8.29 2.42
CA GLY A 233 9.85 8.67 1.13
C GLY A 233 8.31 8.56 1.11
N TYR A 234 7.75 7.48 1.65
CA TYR A 234 6.30 7.30 1.78
C TYR A 234 5.65 8.34 2.70
N GLY A 235 6.39 8.89 3.65
CA GLY A 235 5.92 9.98 4.50
C GLY A 235 5.48 11.23 3.74
N THR A 236 5.98 11.46 2.51
CA THR A 236 5.56 12.58 1.66
C THR A 236 4.04 12.61 1.46
N MET A 237 3.40 11.48 1.12
CA MET A 237 1.94 11.46 0.91
C MET A 237 1.17 11.69 2.22
N ALA A 238 1.69 11.25 3.37
CA ALA A 238 1.08 11.48 4.67
C ALA A 238 1.15 12.97 5.06
N SER A 239 2.30 13.60 4.82
CA SER A 239 2.51 15.05 5.02
C SER A 239 1.62 15.90 4.12
N GLU A 240 1.53 15.56 2.83
CA GLU A 240 0.61 16.23 1.89
C GLU A 240 -0.85 16.08 2.32
N ALA A 241 -1.26 14.86 2.72
CA ALA A 241 -2.63 14.60 3.18
C ALA A 241 -2.99 15.45 4.41
N LEU A 242 -2.08 15.57 5.38
CA LEU A 242 -2.29 16.38 6.58
C LEU A 242 -2.42 17.86 6.23
N GLU A 243 -1.58 18.39 5.34
CA GLU A 243 -1.68 19.75 4.85
C GLU A 243 -3.03 20.01 4.18
N GLN A 244 -3.45 19.12 3.26
CA GLN A 244 -4.73 19.23 2.55
C GLN A 244 -5.94 19.07 3.47
N LEU A 245 -5.87 18.24 4.53
CA LEU A 245 -6.92 18.19 5.56
C LEU A 245 -7.06 19.54 6.27
N LYS A 246 -5.94 20.20 6.62
CA LYS A 246 -5.96 21.54 7.25
C LYS A 246 -6.60 22.59 6.32
N GLU A 247 -6.34 22.52 5.00
CA GLU A 247 -7.00 23.38 4.00
C GLU A 247 -8.54 23.17 3.99
N LEU A 248 -9.01 21.98 4.38
CA LEU A 248 -10.44 21.65 4.55
C LEU A 248 -10.97 21.92 5.98
N ASN A 249 -10.23 22.64 6.82
CA ASN A 249 -10.53 22.89 8.22
C ASN A 249 -10.65 21.61 9.07
N VAL A 250 -9.85 20.60 8.74
CA VAL A 250 -9.71 19.36 9.49
C VAL A 250 -8.28 19.32 10.06
N ASP A 251 -8.10 19.74 11.29
CA ASP A 251 -6.78 19.81 11.93
C ASP A 251 -6.11 18.45 12.04
N ARG A 252 -6.90 17.37 12.17
CA ARG A 252 -6.45 16.01 12.38
C ARG A 252 -7.53 15.00 11.96
N PRO A 253 -7.17 13.91 11.26
CA PRO A 253 -8.09 12.78 11.13
C PRO A 253 -8.27 12.12 12.50
N THR A 254 -9.46 11.60 12.78
CA THR A 254 -9.70 10.81 13.99
C THR A 254 -9.28 9.36 13.77
N HIS A 255 -9.41 8.88 12.54
CA HIS A 255 -9.10 7.51 12.14
C HIS A 255 -8.29 7.49 10.85
N ILE A 256 -7.38 6.54 10.77
CA ILE A 256 -6.62 6.21 9.56
C ILE A 256 -6.83 4.73 9.28
N PHE A 257 -7.28 4.39 8.07
CA PHE A 257 -7.26 3.03 7.58
C PHE A 257 -6.19 2.94 6.52
N VAL A 258 -5.21 2.10 6.73
CA VAL A 258 -4.06 1.97 5.84
C VAL A 258 -3.79 0.50 5.54
N GLN A 259 -3.65 0.19 4.26
CA GLN A 259 -3.34 -1.15 3.81
C GLN A 259 -1.86 -1.49 3.98
N ALA A 260 -1.59 -2.77 4.18
CA ALA A 260 -0.25 -3.30 4.36
C ALA A 260 -0.03 -4.61 3.58
N GLY A 261 1.09 -4.69 2.86
CA GLY A 261 1.75 -5.93 2.52
C GLY A 261 2.79 -6.21 3.61
N VAL A 262 4.07 -5.95 3.36
CA VAL A 262 5.15 -6.07 4.36
C VAL A 262 5.03 -5.10 5.56
N GLY A 263 4.21 -4.05 5.46
CA GLY A 263 4.02 -3.06 6.52
C GLY A 263 4.83 -1.77 6.40
N SER A 264 5.68 -1.60 5.39
CA SER A 264 6.50 -0.37 5.21
C SER A 264 5.64 0.88 5.02
N LEU A 265 4.62 0.82 4.14
CA LEU A 265 3.68 1.93 3.96
C LEU A 265 2.92 2.24 5.24
N ALA A 266 2.30 1.22 5.82
CA ALA A 266 1.48 1.39 7.03
C ALA A 266 2.32 1.91 8.20
N GLY A 267 3.54 1.39 8.37
CA GLY A 267 4.51 1.88 9.37
C GLY A 267 4.94 3.32 9.13
N ALA A 268 5.16 3.72 7.86
CA ALA A 268 5.51 5.09 7.52
C ALA A 268 4.38 6.07 7.85
N VAL A 269 3.15 5.76 7.44
CA VAL A 269 1.96 6.57 7.75
C VAL A 269 1.74 6.64 9.25
N GLN A 270 1.69 5.48 9.92
CA GLN A 270 1.49 5.44 11.38
C GLN A 270 2.57 6.21 12.12
N GLY A 271 3.84 6.01 11.78
CA GLY A 271 4.96 6.66 12.45
C GLY A 271 4.95 8.19 12.26
N TYR A 272 4.64 8.68 11.05
CA TYR A 272 4.48 10.10 10.80
C TYR A 272 3.39 10.72 11.69
N PHE A 273 2.18 10.15 11.67
CA PHE A 273 1.08 10.68 12.50
C PHE A 273 1.33 10.52 14.00
N ALA A 274 2.01 9.45 14.43
CA ALA A 274 2.41 9.29 15.84
C ALA A 274 3.45 10.33 16.26
N SER A 275 4.42 10.64 15.40
CA SER A 275 5.42 11.69 15.65
C SER A 275 4.78 13.09 15.77
N VAL A 276 3.85 13.42 14.86
CA VAL A 276 3.19 14.73 14.81
C VAL A 276 2.20 14.92 15.96
N PHE A 277 1.36 13.93 16.23
CA PHE A 277 0.23 14.08 17.16
C PHE A 277 0.46 13.47 18.54
N LYS A 278 1.50 12.69 18.72
CA LYS A 278 1.88 12.08 20.01
C LYS A 278 0.67 11.39 20.68
N ASP A 279 0.29 11.84 21.88
CA ASP A 279 -0.84 11.27 22.63
C ASP A 279 -2.21 11.50 21.96
N LYS A 280 -2.28 12.41 20.99
CA LYS A 280 -3.48 12.66 20.16
C LYS A 280 -3.41 11.95 18.82
N CYS A 281 -2.56 10.92 18.68
CA CYS A 281 -2.44 10.14 17.46
C CYS A 281 -3.81 9.57 17.01
N PRO A 282 -4.15 9.63 15.73
CA PRO A 282 -5.36 9.00 15.20
C PRO A 282 -5.43 7.49 15.52
N ILE A 283 -6.63 6.96 15.69
CA ILE A 283 -6.85 5.51 15.74
C ILE A 283 -6.48 4.95 14.37
N THR A 284 -5.47 4.07 14.32
CA THR A 284 -5.01 3.48 13.07
C THR A 284 -5.40 2.02 12.96
N VAL A 285 -6.03 1.66 11.84
CA VAL A 285 -6.44 0.32 11.46
C VAL A 285 -5.56 -0.14 10.30
N VAL A 286 -4.81 -1.21 10.52
CA VAL A 286 -3.96 -1.86 9.51
C VAL A 286 -4.77 -2.91 8.77
N VAL A 287 -4.77 -2.86 7.44
CA VAL A 287 -5.65 -3.70 6.61
C VAL A 287 -4.81 -4.56 5.66
N GLU A 288 -5.01 -5.86 5.72
CA GLU A 288 -4.26 -6.85 4.91
C GLU A 288 -5.19 -7.72 4.07
N ALA A 289 -4.63 -8.34 3.02
CA ALA A 289 -5.28 -9.40 2.29
C ALA A 289 -5.32 -10.69 3.14
N ASP A 290 -6.45 -11.38 3.17
CA ASP A 290 -6.66 -12.56 4.04
C ASP A 290 -5.70 -13.73 3.76
N GLU A 291 -5.19 -13.85 2.54
CA GLU A 291 -4.23 -14.88 2.15
C GLU A 291 -2.77 -14.51 2.45
N ALA A 292 -2.50 -13.26 2.88
CA ALA A 292 -1.16 -12.74 3.12
C ALA A 292 -1.08 -11.86 4.39
N ALA A 293 -1.89 -12.16 5.41
CA ALA A 293 -2.11 -11.31 6.57
C ALA A 293 -1.06 -11.54 7.68
N CYS A 294 0.22 -11.30 7.39
CA CYS A 294 1.32 -11.59 8.31
C CYS A 294 1.32 -10.70 9.58
N LEU A 295 0.91 -9.44 9.46
CA LEU A 295 0.80 -8.51 10.60
C LEU A 295 -0.41 -8.87 11.48
N TYR A 296 -1.54 -9.27 10.87
CA TYR A 296 -2.70 -9.76 11.59
C TYR A 296 -2.36 -11.03 12.39
N GLU A 297 -1.71 -12.01 11.77
CA GLU A 297 -1.28 -13.24 12.47
C GLU A 297 -0.28 -12.92 13.59
N SER A 298 0.58 -11.93 13.40
CA SER A 298 1.48 -11.43 14.45
C SER A 298 0.70 -10.81 15.62
N ALA A 299 -0.34 -10.03 15.32
CA ALA A 299 -1.21 -9.46 16.35
C ALA A 299 -2.07 -10.51 17.07
N VAL A 300 -2.51 -11.55 16.37
CA VAL A 300 -3.21 -12.70 16.98
C VAL A 300 -2.30 -13.43 17.96
N ALA A 301 -1.03 -13.65 17.61
CA ALA A 301 -0.03 -14.25 18.49
C ALA A 301 0.25 -13.38 19.75
N GLY A 302 0.26 -12.06 19.61
CA GLY A 302 0.31 -11.10 20.71
C GLY A 302 1.61 -11.10 21.56
N ASP A 303 2.66 -11.77 21.09
CA ASP A 303 3.96 -11.89 21.80
C ASP A 303 5.01 -10.86 21.32
N GLY A 304 4.59 -9.94 20.43
CA GLY A 304 5.45 -8.88 19.87
C GLY A 304 6.35 -9.32 18.73
N LYS A 305 6.39 -10.61 18.38
CA LYS A 305 7.22 -11.14 17.29
C LYS A 305 6.42 -11.16 15.98
N ALA A 306 7.08 -10.79 14.89
CA ALA A 306 6.51 -10.93 13.56
C ALA A 306 6.30 -12.42 13.20
N ARG A 307 5.19 -12.71 12.52
CA ARG A 307 4.88 -14.02 11.94
C ARG A 307 4.99 -13.94 10.43
N ALA A 308 5.40 -15.04 9.82
CA ALA A 308 5.38 -15.18 8.38
C ALA A 308 4.13 -15.97 7.93
N VAL A 309 3.57 -15.59 6.80
CA VAL A 309 2.59 -16.37 6.04
C VAL A 309 3.30 -16.92 4.82
N THR A 310 3.14 -18.21 4.55
CA THR A 310 3.82 -18.91 3.46
C THR A 310 2.80 -19.49 2.47
N GLY A 311 3.25 -19.78 1.26
CA GLY A 311 2.43 -20.34 0.20
C GLY A 311 2.23 -19.40 -0.98
N ASP A 312 1.25 -19.69 -1.83
CA ASP A 312 1.01 -18.93 -3.07
C ASP A 312 0.29 -17.58 -2.85
N MET A 313 -0.30 -17.37 -1.67
CA MET A 313 -1.00 -16.13 -1.27
C MET A 313 -1.96 -15.57 -2.35
N PRO A 314 -2.92 -16.36 -2.84
CA PRO A 314 -3.76 -15.99 -3.98
C PRO A 314 -4.75 -14.89 -3.61
N THR A 315 -4.43 -13.66 -3.96
CA THR A 315 -5.29 -12.48 -3.72
C THR A 315 -5.32 -11.58 -4.95
N ILE A 316 -6.44 -10.86 -5.13
CA ILE A 316 -6.51 -9.78 -6.13
C ILE A 316 -5.68 -8.56 -5.72
N MET A 317 -5.43 -8.38 -4.44
CA MET A 317 -4.63 -7.29 -3.88
C MET A 317 -3.13 -7.59 -4.03
N ALA A 318 -2.65 -7.66 -5.29
CA ALA A 318 -1.29 -8.11 -5.61
C ALA A 318 -0.20 -7.30 -4.87
N GLY A 319 -0.40 -5.99 -4.69
CA GLY A 319 0.52 -5.14 -3.93
C GLY A 319 0.58 -5.44 -2.42
N LEU A 320 -0.32 -6.29 -1.91
CA LEU A 320 -0.37 -6.73 -0.51
C LEU A 320 0.00 -8.22 -0.34
N ALA A 321 0.28 -8.94 -1.42
CA ALA A 321 0.61 -10.37 -1.41
C ALA A 321 2.06 -10.60 -0.93
N CYS A 322 2.33 -10.31 0.33
CA CYS A 322 3.65 -10.41 0.96
C CYS A 322 3.52 -11.15 2.28
N GLY A 323 4.29 -12.22 2.44
CA GLY A 323 4.19 -13.10 3.61
C GLY A 323 5.07 -12.71 4.80
N GLU A 324 6.08 -11.87 4.62
CA GLU A 324 7.03 -11.50 5.66
C GLU A 324 6.93 -10.02 6.01
N ALA A 325 6.84 -9.70 7.30
CA ALA A 325 6.74 -8.32 7.77
C ALA A 325 8.09 -7.59 7.66
N ASN A 326 8.06 -6.33 7.24
CA ASN A 326 9.16 -5.40 7.42
C ASN A 326 9.42 -5.20 8.92
N THR A 327 10.63 -5.50 9.39
CA THR A 327 10.98 -5.47 10.81
C THR A 327 10.82 -4.08 11.42
N ILE A 328 11.21 -3.03 10.72
CA ILE A 328 11.07 -1.63 11.17
C ILE A 328 9.59 -1.23 11.21
N GLY A 329 8.85 -1.55 10.14
CA GLY A 329 7.41 -1.29 10.05
C GLY A 329 6.62 -1.99 11.15
N TRP A 330 6.95 -3.25 11.46
CA TRP A 330 6.31 -4.00 12.53
C TRP A 330 6.51 -3.35 13.91
N GLU A 331 7.73 -2.92 14.23
CA GLU A 331 8.02 -2.25 15.51
C GLU A 331 7.15 -1.00 15.70
N VAL A 332 6.97 -0.20 14.65
CA VAL A 332 6.09 0.96 14.67
C VAL A 332 4.62 0.53 14.82
N LEU A 333 4.16 -0.41 13.98
CA LEU A 333 2.75 -0.81 13.95
C LEU A 333 2.30 -1.47 15.25
N LYS A 334 3.09 -2.38 15.82
CA LYS A 334 2.75 -3.01 17.11
C LYS A 334 2.71 -2.02 18.26
N SER A 335 3.47 -0.90 18.17
CA SER A 335 3.55 0.11 19.22
C SER A 335 2.42 1.14 19.17
N TYR A 336 1.82 1.39 18.00
CA TYR A 336 0.92 2.52 17.80
C TYR A 336 -0.41 2.19 17.14
N SER A 337 -0.53 1.12 16.34
CA SER A 337 -1.76 0.79 15.64
C SER A 337 -2.80 0.18 16.58
N SER A 338 -4.06 0.53 16.41
CA SER A 338 -5.16 0.07 17.27
C SER A 338 -5.62 -1.35 16.93
N THR A 339 -5.70 -1.67 15.63
CA THR A 339 -6.35 -2.89 15.17
C THR A 339 -5.71 -3.37 13.87
N PHE A 340 -5.60 -4.69 13.74
CA PHE A 340 -5.16 -5.38 12.52
C PHE A 340 -6.35 -6.14 11.94
N VAL A 341 -6.57 -5.99 10.64
CA VAL A 341 -7.74 -6.54 9.94
C VAL A 341 -7.29 -7.34 8.72
N SER A 342 -7.79 -8.56 8.61
CA SER A 342 -7.60 -9.47 7.47
C SER A 342 -8.85 -9.46 6.60
N CYS A 343 -8.72 -9.01 5.36
CA CYS A 343 -9.82 -8.75 4.44
C CYS A 343 -9.82 -9.71 3.25
N PRO A 344 -10.93 -10.41 2.97
CA PRO A 344 -11.10 -11.18 1.74
C PRO A 344 -11.26 -10.28 0.51
N ASN A 345 -11.01 -10.84 -0.67
CA ASN A 345 -11.02 -10.16 -1.97
C ASN A 345 -12.29 -9.33 -2.25
N TRP A 346 -13.47 -9.80 -1.78
CA TRP A 346 -14.72 -9.07 -2.01
C TRP A 346 -14.74 -7.69 -1.34
N VAL A 347 -13.96 -7.47 -0.28
CA VAL A 347 -13.85 -6.16 0.40
C VAL A 347 -13.14 -5.16 -0.51
N ALA A 348 -12.02 -5.54 -1.10
CA ALA A 348 -11.30 -4.74 -2.07
C ALA A 348 -12.16 -4.43 -3.31
N ALA A 349 -12.80 -5.47 -3.88
CA ALA A 349 -13.68 -5.34 -5.02
C ALA A 349 -14.88 -4.39 -4.73
N ASN A 350 -15.44 -4.45 -3.53
CA ASN A 350 -16.49 -3.51 -3.11
C ASN A 350 -15.97 -2.07 -3.01
N GLY A 351 -14.79 -1.88 -2.44
CA GLY A 351 -14.13 -0.58 -2.37
C GLY A 351 -13.89 0.03 -3.76
N MET A 352 -13.41 -0.77 -4.72
CA MET A 352 -13.23 -0.34 -6.12
C MET A 352 -14.55 0.14 -6.73
N ARG A 353 -15.66 -0.57 -6.49
CA ARG A 353 -16.99 -0.17 -6.98
C ARG A 353 -17.49 1.10 -6.32
N ILE A 354 -17.32 1.25 -5.01
CA ILE A 354 -17.73 2.46 -4.28
C ILE A 354 -16.98 3.69 -4.82
N LEU A 355 -15.67 3.59 -4.98
CA LEU A 355 -14.83 4.67 -5.48
C LEU A 355 -15.06 4.94 -6.98
N GLY A 356 -15.30 3.90 -7.77
CA GLY A 356 -15.54 3.98 -9.21
C GLY A 356 -16.95 4.46 -9.59
N ASN A 357 -17.92 4.30 -8.67
CA ASN A 357 -19.31 4.76 -8.84
C ASN A 357 -19.72 5.58 -7.60
N PRO A 358 -19.25 6.83 -7.51
CA PRO A 358 -19.42 7.65 -6.32
C PRO A 358 -20.89 7.96 -6.01
N VAL A 359 -21.15 8.26 -4.74
CA VAL A 359 -22.47 8.70 -4.28
C VAL A 359 -22.70 10.13 -4.70
N LYS A 360 -23.77 10.37 -5.49
CA LYS A 360 -24.16 11.72 -5.98
C LYS A 360 -22.99 12.44 -6.64
N GLU A 361 -22.65 13.64 -6.15
CA GLU A 361 -21.63 14.53 -6.69
C GLU A 361 -20.23 14.28 -6.14
N ASP A 362 -20.02 13.24 -5.33
CA ASP A 362 -18.67 12.88 -4.89
C ASP A 362 -17.76 12.60 -6.10
N ARG A 363 -16.54 13.06 -6.01
CA ARG A 363 -15.56 12.84 -7.08
C ARG A 363 -15.23 11.36 -7.22
N ARG A 364 -15.26 10.85 -8.45
CA ARG A 364 -14.80 9.51 -8.79
C ARG A 364 -13.30 9.37 -8.48
N VAL A 365 -12.93 8.27 -7.84
CA VAL A 365 -11.55 7.82 -7.64
C VAL A 365 -11.37 6.48 -8.34
N ILE A 366 -10.42 6.39 -9.27
CA ILE A 366 -10.03 5.13 -9.89
C ILE A 366 -8.95 4.52 -9.01
N SER A 367 -9.33 3.54 -8.18
CA SER A 367 -8.44 2.85 -7.26
C SER A 367 -8.30 1.38 -7.63
N GLY A 368 -7.08 0.91 -7.68
CA GLY A 368 -6.80 -0.52 -7.80
C GLY A 368 -7.16 -1.29 -6.53
N GLU A 369 -7.01 -2.60 -6.59
CA GLU A 369 -7.49 -3.54 -5.58
C GLU A 369 -6.88 -3.27 -4.20
N SER A 370 -5.55 -3.06 -4.15
CA SER A 370 -4.83 -2.80 -2.90
C SER A 370 -5.20 -1.45 -2.29
N GLY A 371 -5.38 -0.41 -3.13
CA GLY A 371 -5.77 0.93 -2.69
C GLY A 371 -7.21 1.02 -2.19
N ALA A 372 -8.10 0.21 -2.75
CA ALA A 372 -9.54 0.29 -2.49
C ALA A 372 -10.02 -0.49 -1.26
N VAL A 373 -9.23 -1.43 -0.75
CA VAL A 373 -9.65 -2.33 0.34
C VAL A 373 -10.09 -1.56 1.61
N THR A 374 -9.41 -0.46 1.92
CA THR A 374 -9.74 0.37 3.09
C THR A 374 -11.10 1.05 2.96
N THR A 375 -11.47 1.50 1.75
CA THR A 375 -12.82 2.04 1.47
C THR A 375 -13.89 0.95 1.58
N GLY A 376 -13.63 -0.24 1.06
CA GLY A 376 -14.53 -1.38 1.18
C GLY A 376 -14.71 -1.82 2.64
N LEU A 377 -13.64 -1.79 3.42
CA LEU A 377 -13.67 -2.14 4.83
C LEU A 377 -14.49 -1.14 5.65
N ILE A 378 -14.24 0.17 5.54
CA ILE A 378 -15.01 1.16 6.31
C ILE A 378 -16.49 1.12 5.95
N SER A 379 -16.84 0.95 4.67
CA SER A 379 -18.21 0.76 4.25
C SER A 379 -18.81 -0.50 4.92
N ALA A 380 -18.10 -1.62 4.95
CA ALA A 380 -18.57 -2.84 5.60
C ALA A 380 -18.76 -2.66 7.12
N ILE A 381 -17.82 -2.01 7.80
CA ILE A 381 -17.90 -1.75 9.25
C ILE A 381 -19.14 -0.91 9.59
N MET A 382 -19.43 0.11 8.79
CA MET A 382 -20.52 1.04 9.08
C MET A 382 -21.91 0.52 8.69
N THR A 383 -22.01 -0.39 7.69
CA THR A 383 -23.29 -0.80 7.13
C THR A 383 -23.73 -2.23 7.48
N ARG A 384 -22.84 -3.06 8.05
CA ARG A 384 -23.12 -4.46 8.32
C ARG A 384 -23.29 -4.73 9.81
N ASP A 385 -24.30 -5.54 10.15
CA ASP A 385 -24.60 -5.90 11.54
C ASP A 385 -23.50 -6.78 12.16
N ASP A 386 -22.88 -7.67 11.38
CA ASP A 386 -21.80 -8.55 11.84
C ASP A 386 -20.47 -7.82 12.09
N MET A 387 -20.40 -6.52 11.81
CA MET A 387 -19.25 -5.65 12.08
C MET A 387 -19.49 -4.66 13.24
N LYS A 388 -20.63 -4.79 13.94
CA LYS A 388 -21.02 -3.87 15.01
C LYS A 388 -19.97 -3.81 16.13
N GLU A 389 -19.44 -4.94 16.55
CA GLU A 389 -18.42 -5.03 17.60
C GLU A 389 -17.15 -4.25 17.23
N LEU A 390 -16.66 -4.41 16.00
CA LEU A 390 -15.49 -3.66 15.53
C LEU A 390 -15.78 -2.15 15.43
N ARG A 391 -16.97 -1.76 14.96
CA ARG A 391 -17.39 -0.35 14.92
C ARG A 391 -17.40 0.29 16.31
N GLU A 392 -17.92 -0.41 17.31
CA GLU A 392 -17.94 0.06 18.71
C GLU A 392 -16.54 0.14 19.31
N GLN A 393 -15.69 -0.87 19.07
CA GLN A 393 -14.30 -0.88 19.51
C GLN A 393 -13.50 0.30 18.93
N LEU A 394 -13.68 0.59 17.66
CA LEU A 394 -13.03 1.71 16.97
C LEU A 394 -13.68 3.06 17.30
N LYS A 395 -14.81 3.09 18.01
CA LYS A 395 -15.56 4.30 18.35
C LYS A 395 -15.95 5.13 17.11
N LEU A 396 -16.33 4.44 16.05
CA LEU A 396 -16.77 5.08 14.81
C LEU A 396 -18.17 5.64 14.95
N ASP A 397 -18.32 6.93 14.68
CA ASP A 397 -19.55 7.71 14.82
C ASP A 397 -19.62 8.88 13.80
N GLU A 398 -20.64 9.72 13.94
CA GLU A 398 -20.87 10.91 13.12
C GLU A 398 -19.80 12.01 13.25
N ASN A 399 -18.90 11.92 14.24
CA ASN A 399 -17.78 12.83 14.43
C ASN A 399 -16.47 12.30 13.82
N SER A 400 -16.49 11.06 13.39
CA SER A 400 -15.30 10.38 12.86
C SER A 400 -14.87 10.97 11.52
N ARG A 401 -13.61 11.42 11.42
CA ARG A 401 -12.95 11.93 10.21
C ARG A 401 -11.89 10.94 9.77
N ILE A 402 -12.16 10.26 8.66
CA ILE A 402 -11.45 9.06 8.23
C ILE A 402 -10.53 9.41 7.06
N LEU A 403 -9.22 9.16 7.23
CA LEU A 403 -8.22 9.29 6.18
C LEU A 403 -7.91 7.91 5.60
N LEU A 404 -7.99 7.82 4.26
CA LEU A 404 -7.69 6.64 3.45
C LEU A 404 -6.62 6.98 2.41
N PHE A 405 -5.91 5.95 1.92
CA PHE A 405 -4.92 6.08 0.86
C PHE A 405 -5.28 5.16 -0.31
N SER A 406 -5.68 5.74 -1.44
CA SER A 406 -5.75 5.04 -2.72
C SER A 406 -4.34 4.99 -3.31
N THR A 407 -3.63 3.92 -3.04
CA THR A 407 -2.19 3.79 -3.32
C THR A 407 -1.84 3.54 -4.77
N GLU A 408 -2.81 3.14 -5.57
CA GLU A 408 -2.67 2.90 -7.01
C GLU A 408 -3.99 3.11 -7.74
N GLY A 409 -3.92 3.43 -9.01
CA GLY A 409 -5.07 3.42 -9.90
C GLY A 409 -5.26 2.04 -10.57
N ASP A 410 -5.86 2.04 -11.76
CA ASP A 410 -6.09 0.86 -12.58
C ASP A 410 -4.80 0.36 -13.27
N THR A 411 -3.82 -0.07 -12.49
CA THR A 411 -2.53 -0.57 -13.01
C THR A 411 -2.69 -1.83 -13.88
N ASP A 412 -3.82 -2.52 -13.76
CA ASP A 412 -4.35 -3.55 -14.64
C ASP A 412 -5.77 -3.17 -15.10
N PRO A 413 -5.93 -2.44 -16.22
CA PRO A 413 -7.22 -1.94 -16.66
C PRO A 413 -8.25 -3.03 -16.98
N ASP A 414 -7.80 -4.19 -17.45
CA ASP A 414 -8.72 -5.29 -17.78
C ASP A 414 -9.28 -5.91 -16.50
N LYS A 415 -8.43 -6.12 -15.50
CA LYS A 415 -8.87 -6.58 -14.18
C LYS A 415 -9.78 -5.58 -13.49
N TYR A 416 -9.47 -4.29 -13.58
CA TYR A 416 -10.33 -3.24 -13.07
C TYR A 416 -11.75 -3.32 -13.66
N ARG A 417 -11.88 -3.51 -14.98
CA ARG A 417 -13.19 -3.66 -15.65
C ARG A 417 -13.93 -4.92 -15.20
N GLN A 418 -13.25 -6.06 -15.15
CA GLN A 418 -13.84 -7.31 -14.67
C GLN A 418 -14.44 -7.15 -13.27
N ILE A 419 -13.75 -6.45 -12.38
CA ILE A 419 -14.22 -6.23 -11.01
C ILE A 419 -15.35 -5.20 -10.99
N VAL A 420 -15.16 -4.03 -11.61
CA VAL A 420 -16.10 -2.90 -11.46
C VAL A 420 -17.32 -3.04 -12.35
N TRP A 421 -17.16 -3.48 -13.62
CA TRP A 421 -18.25 -3.57 -14.60
C TRP A 421 -18.91 -4.94 -14.61
N ASP A 422 -18.11 -6.02 -14.64
CA ASP A 422 -18.64 -7.38 -14.77
C ASP A 422 -19.02 -7.98 -13.41
N GLY A 423 -18.62 -7.34 -12.30
CA GLY A 423 -19.02 -7.71 -10.95
C GLY A 423 -18.25 -8.90 -10.37
N GLU A 424 -17.03 -9.19 -10.85
CA GLU A 424 -16.19 -10.22 -10.23
C GLU A 424 -15.98 -9.94 -8.75
N TYR A 425 -15.83 -10.97 -7.95
CA TYR A 425 -15.68 -10.91 -6.49
C TYR A 425 -16.84 -10.18 -5.78
N SER A 426 -18.05 -10.21 -6.34
CA SER A 426 -19.26 -9.80 -5.61
C SER A 426 -19.54 -10.77 -4.48
N LYS A 427 -20.10 -10.25 -3.35
CA LYS A 427 -20.46 -11.05 -2.17
C LYS A 427 -21.75 -11.83 -2.41
#